data_28e821bcc8e66f65be44dbbc13e63f4e
#
_entry.id   28e821bcc8e66f65be44dbbc13e63f4e
#
_cell.length_a   1.000
_cell.length_b   1.000
_cell.length_c   1.000
_cell.angle_alpha   90.00
_cell.angle_beta   90.00
_cell.angle_gamma   90.00
#
_symmetry.space_group_name_H-M   'P 1'
#
loop_
_entity.id
_entity.type
_entity.pdbx_description
1 polymer ?
#
loop_
_entity_poly.entity_id
_entity_poly.type
_entity_poly.pdbx_seq_one_letter_code
_entity_poly.pdbx_strand_id
1 'polypeptide(L)'
;MAELYEVILVDGETRWTAGWLVDEDTDRLLTVADRVLVFPGRPGLEHYAQEHGLEMLDDQPDEIDLDLGGWLQHGSPEPPEAQVSELWHLLLDHPTAGKPLAGEEVEEAYDDLVEEEPEWFANHGELARKALASSVRHLRKAFAPQGV
;
A
#
# COMPACT_ATOMS: atom_id res chain seq x y z
N MET A 1 -15.10 7.60 -16.51
CA MET A 1 -15.43 6.37 -15.76
C MET A 1 -14.24 5.92 -14.95
N ALA A 2 -14.45 5.60 -13.69
CA ALA A 2 -13.37 5.15 -12.83
C ALA A 2 -12.96 3.72 -13.18
N GLU A 3 -11.66 3.47 -13.12
CA GLU A 3 -11.10 2.16 -13.41
C GLU A 3 -10.57 1.53 -12.12
N LEU A 4 -10.66 0.22 -12.03
CA LEU A 4 -10.24 -0.50 -10.84
C LEU A 4 -9.23 -1.58 -11.21
N TYR A 5 -8.06 -1.51 -10.55
CA TYR A 5 -7.00 -2.51 -10.70
C TYR A 5 -6.94 -3.39 -9.47
N GLU A 6 -6.59 -4.64 -9.67
CA GLU A 6 -6.35 -5.54 -8.55
C GLU A 6 -4.96 -5.32 -7.98
N VAL A 7 -4.87 -5.25 -6.66
CA VAL A 7 -3.60 -5.21 -5.92
C VAL A 7 -3.65 -6.31 -4.88
N ILE A 8 -2.59 -7.08 -4.76
CA ILE A 8 -2.52 -8.14 -3.75
C ILE A 8 -1.67 -7.61 -2.60
N LEU A 9 -2.27 -7.55 -1.41
CA LEU A 9 -1.59 -7.14 -0.19
C LEU A 9 -1.20 -8.40 0.57
N VAL A 10 0.10 -8.63 0.68
CA VAL A 10 0.62 -9.78 1.41
C VAL A 10 0.85 -9.38 2.86
N ASP A 11 0.10 -9.98 3.77
CA ASP A 11 0.17 -9.69 5.20
C ASP A 11 0.51 -10.98 5.93
N GLY A 12 1.81 -11.26 6.08
CA GLY A 12 2.27 -12.51 6.62
C GLY A 12 1.87 -13.68 5.71
N GLU A 13 1.11 -14.61 6.23
CA GLU A 13 0.60 -15.76 5.46
C GLU A 13 -0.70 -15.45 4.73
N THR A 14 -1.30 -14.31 5.01
CA THR A 14 -2.57 -13.92 4.41
C THR A 14 -2.32 -13.10 3.15
N ARG A 15 -3.06 -13.42 2.09
CA ARG A 15 -3.03 -12.67 0.84
C ARG A 15 -4.41 -12.06 0.62
N TRP A 16 -4.47 -10.74 0.64
CA TRP A 16 -5.72 -10.02 0.43
C TRP A 16 -5.75 -9.44 -0.97
N THR A 17 -6.91 -9.50 -1.62
CA THR A 17 -7.16 -8.76 -2.84
C THR A 17 -7.74 -7.41 -2.45
N ALA A 18 -7.13 -6.34 -2.91
CA ALA A 18 -7.62 -4.98 -2.71
C ALA A 18 -7.77 -4.31 -4.06
N GLY A 19 -8.48 -3.18 -4.10
CA GLY A 19 -8.66 -2.42 -5.33
C GLY A 19 -7.80 -1.17 -5.33
N TRP A 20 -7.21 -0.86 -6.49
CA TRP A 20 -6.57 0.43 -6.74
C TRP A 20 -7.47 1.20 -7.70
N LEU A 21 -8.08 2.25 -7.19
CA LEU A 21 -9.06 3.04 -7.93
C LEU A 21 -8.37 4.18 -8.65
N VAL A 22 -8.55 4.25 -9.97
CA VAL A 22 -8.00 5.32 -10.79
C VAL A 22 -9.15 6.13 -11.37
N ASP A 23 -9.18 7.41 -11.07
CA ASP A 23 -10.13 8.38 -11.57
C ASP A 23 -9.38 9.54 -12.21
N GLU A 24 -10.08 10.48 -12.83
CA GLU A 24 -9.47 11.58 -13.58
C GLU A 24 -8.36 12.33 -12.82
N ASP A 25 -8.58 12.56 -11.54
CA ASP A 25 -7.67 13.39 -10.74
C ASP A 25 -6.93 12.64 -9.64
N THR A 26 -7.29 11.38 -9.37
CA THR A 26 -6.72 10.65 -8.23
C THR A 26 -6.54 9.18 -8.53
N ASP A 27 -5.52 8.60 -7.89
CA ASP A 27 -5.39 7.16 -7.79
C ASP A 27 -5.12 6.80 -6.33
N ARG A 28 -5.83 5.80 -5.83
CA ARG A 28 -5.74 5.42 -4.41
C ARG A 28 -6.34 4.04 -4.17
N LEU A 29 -6.05 3.49 -3.00
CA LEU A 29 -6.72 2.27 -2.56
C LEU A 29 -8.24 2.50 -2.47
N LEU A 30 -8.99 1.47 -2.84
CA LEU A 30 -10.44 1.49 -2.71
C LEU A 30 -10.84 1.47 -1.24
N THR A 31 -11.44 2.57 -0.79
CA THR A 31 -11.88 2.71 0.59
C THR A 31 -13.35 3.13 0.65
N VAL A 32 -14.01 2.75 1.73
CA VAL A 32 -15.34 3.24 2.07
C VAL A 32 -15.29 3.68 3.53
N ALA A 33 -15.61 4.94 3.78
CA ALA A 33 -15.54 5.54 5.12
C ALA A 33 -14.15 5.32 5.75
N ASP A 34 -13.10 5.56 4.96
CA ASP A 34 -11.69 5.41 5.35
C ASP A 34 -11.26 3.97 5.67
N ARG A 35 -12.15 3.00 5.43
CA ARG A 35 -11.83 1.58 5.59
C ARG A 35 -11.41 1.01 4.24
N VAL A 36 -10.29 0.28 4.23
CA VAL A 36 -9.79 -0.38 3.01
C VAL A 36 -10.56 -1.67 2.81
N LEU A 37 -11.24 -1.79 1.68
CA LEU A 37 -11.96 -3.03 1.36
C LEU A 37 -10.95 -4.09 0.93
N VAL A 38 -10.94 -5.21 1.63
CA VAL A 38 -10.08 -6.35 1.29
C VAL A 38 -10.93 -7.59 1.07
N PHE A 39 -10.57 -8.37 0.07
CA PHE A 39 -11.32 -9.53 -0.39
C PHE A 39 -10.42 -10.77 -0.34
N PRO A 40 -10.99 -11.95 -0.13
CA PRO A 40 -10.19 -13.18 -0.15
C PRO A 40 -9.65 -13.53 -1.53
N GLY A 41 -10.18 -12.93 -2.60
CA GLY A 41 -9.71 -13.17 -3.96
C GLY A 41 -10.34 -12.23 -4.95
N ARG A 42 -9.90 -12.31 -6.20
CA ARG A 42 -10.37 -11.44 -7.28
C ARG A 42 -11.87 -11.48 -7.52
N PRO A 43 -12.57 -12.65 -7.41
CA PRO A 43 -14.02 -12.66 -7.68
C PRO A 43 -14.83 -11.68 -6.82
N GLY A 44 -14.46 -11.51 -5.57
CA GLY A 44 -15.13 -10.54 -4.70
C GLY A 44 -14.95 -9.10 -5.18
N LEU A 45 -13.74 -8.76 -5.61
CA LEU A 45 -13.45 -7.42 -6.13
C LEU A 45 -14.19 -7.18 -7.45
N GLU A 46 -14.24 -8.18 -8.33
CA GLU A 46 -14.97 -8.08 -9.59
C GLU A 46 -16.46 -7.85 -9.35
N HIS A 47 -17.02 -8.57 -8.38
CA HIS A 47 -18.42 -8.40 -8.01
C HIS A 47 -18.70 -6.98 -7.49
N TYR A 48 -17.81 -6.47 -6.65
CA TYR A 48 -17.92 -5.11 -6.15
C TYR A 48 -17.88 -4.09 -7.29
N ALA A 49 -16.95 -4.26 -8.23
CA ALA A 49 -16.83 -3.36 -9.38
C ALA A 49 -18.09 -3.36 -10.21
N GLN A 50 -18.67 -4.54 -10.45
CA GLN A 50 -19.90 -4.66 -11.22
C GLN A 50 -21.07 -3.95 -10.52
N GLU A 51 -21.21 -4.12 -9.23
CA GLU A 51 -22.28 -3.49 -8.45
C GLU A 51 -22.18 -1.97 -8.43
N HIS A 52 -20.96 -1.43 -8.52
CA HIS A 52 -20.72 0.00 -8.38
C HIS A 52 -20.38 0.69 -9.71
N GLY A 53 -20.54 -0.01 -10.83
CA GLY A 53 -20.32 0.58 -12.15
C GLY A 53 -18.88 0.96 -12.43
N LEU A 54 -17.93 0.24 -11.84
CA LEU A 54 -16.51 0.47 -12.05
C LEU A 54 -16.00 -0.48 -13.14
N GLU A 55 -15.06 0.01 -13.96
CA GLU A 55 -14.44 -0.83 -14.97
C GLU A 55 -13.26 -1.58 -14.34
N MET A 56 -13.41 -2.90 -14.24
CA MET A 56 -12.35 -3.75 -13.72
C MET A 56 -11.34 -4.05 -14.83
N LEU A 57 -10.09 -3.67 -14.63
CA LEU A 57 -9.06 -3.90 -15.62
C LEU A 57 -8.42 -5.27 -15.44
N ASP A 58 -8.04 -5.85 -16.55
CA ASP A 58 -7.59 -7.25 -16.62
C ASP A 58 -6.07 -7.38 -16.61
N ASP A 59 -5.41 -6.44 -15.98
CA ASP A 59 -3.95 -6.44 -15.85
C ASP A 59 -3.50 -7.41 -14.76
N GLN A 60 -2.27 -7.87 -14.87
CA GLN A 60 -1.67 -8.68 -13.83
C GLN A 60 -1.57 -7.85 -12.54
N PRO A 61 -2.04 -8.38 -11.40
CA PRO A 61 -2.01 -7.60 -10.17
C PRO A 61 -0.58 -7.39 -9.65
N ASP A 62 -0.35 -6.22 -9.06
CA ASP A 62 0.86 -5.96 -8.31
C ASP A 62 0.74 -6.61 -6.93
N GLU A 63 1.82 -7.20 -6.46
CA GLU A 63 1.87 -7.74 -5.11
C GLU A 63 2.71 -6.81 -4.23
N ILE A 64 2.15 -6.42 -3.11
CA ILE A 64 2.85 -5.55 -2.16
C ILE A 64 2.92 -6.27 -0.83
N ASP A 65 4.15 -6.55 -0.39
CA ASP A 65 4.41 -7.18 0.90
C ASP A 65 4.37 -6.10 1.97
N LEU A 66 3.40 -6.18 2.86
CA LEU A 66 3.23 -5.19 3.92
C LEU A 66 4.32 -5.23 4.98
N ASP A 67 5.16 -6.27 4.98
CA ASP A 67 6.29 -6.37 5.90
C ASP A 67 7.63 -6.23 5.18
N LEU A 68 7.62 -6.05 3.86
CA LEU A 68 8.82 -5.93 3.04
C LEU A 68 9.85 -7.03 3.31
N GLY A 69 9.35 -8.28 3.29
CA GLY A 69 10.20 -9.45 3.47
C GLY A 69 10.77 -9.62 4.87
N GLY A 70 10.14 -9.01 5.87
CA GLY A 70 10.60 -9.06 7.26
C GLY A 70 11.38 -7.83 7.69
N TRP A 71 11.72 -6.94 6.75
CA TRP A 71 12.51 -5.75 7.06
C TRP A 71 11.84 -4.83 8.07
N LEU A 72 10.52 -4.63 7.96
CA LEU A 72 9.81 -3.75 8.89
C LEU A 72 9.87 -4.25 10.33
N GLN A 73 9.80 -5.58 10.54
CA GLN A 73 9.86 -6.16 11.88
C GLN A 73 11.27 -6.32 12.41
N HIS A 74 12.20 -6.74 11.56
CA HIS A 74 13.52 -7.22 12.01
C HIS A 74 14.67 -6.35 11.56
N GLY A 75 14.46 -5.44 10.61
CA GLY A 75 15.51 -4.59 10.09
C GLY A 75 16.41 -5.26 9.07
N SER A 76 16.12 -6.51 8.71
CA SER A 76 16.88 -7.25 7.71
C SER A 76 16.04 -8.41 7.17
N PRO A 77 16.27 -8.87 5.93
CA PRO A 77 17.15 -8.25 4.95
C PRO A 77 16.56 -6.95 4.40
N GLU A 78 17.42 -6.09 3.84
CA GLU A 78 16.95 -4.86 3.21
C GLU A 78 16.23 -5.22 1.90
N PRO A 79 15.01 -4.72 1.69
CA PRO A 79 14.28 -4.98 0.46
C PRO A 79 14.80 -4.11 -0.68
N PRO A 80 14.44 -4.43 -1.94
CA PRO A 80 14.71 -3.52 -3.05
C PRO A 80 14.05 -2.16 -2.82
N GLU A 81 14.75 -1.08 -3.17
CA GLU A 81 14.22 0.27 -2.99
C GLU A 81 12.89 0.48 -3.72
N ALA A 82 12.71 -0.14 -4.87
CA ALA A 82 11.46 -0.06 -5.61
C ALA A 82 10.27 -0.59 -4.79
N GLN A 83 10.47 -1.65 -4.03
CA GLN A 83 9.41 -2.19 -3.18
C GLN A 83 9.10 -1.26 -2.01
N VAL A 84 10.11 -0.61 -1.45
CA VAL A 84 9.90 0.39 -0.40
C VAL A 84 9.07 1.55 -0.94
N SER A 85 9.40 2.02 -2.14
CA SER A 85 8.69 3.11 -2.79
C SER A 85 7.23 2.74 -3.08
N GLU A 86 6.97 1.53 -3.57
CA GLU A 86 5.62 1.07 -3.85
C GLU A 86 4.75 1.03 -2.59
N LEU A 87 5.29 0.48 -1.51
CA LEU A 87 4.56 0.43 -0.25
C LEU A 87 4.30 1.84 0.29
N TRP A 88 5.29 2.70 0.22
CA TRP A 88 5.17 4.09 0.68
C TRP A 88 4.06 4.82 -0.07
N HIS A 89 4.07 4.70 -1.40
CA HIS A 89 3.06 5.33 -2.23
C HIS A 89 1.65 4.83 -1.89
N LEU A 90 1.51 3.53 -1.66
CA LEU A 90 0.24 2.94 -1.27
C LEU A 90 -0.30 3.55 0.04
N LEU A 91 0.58 3.80 1.00
CA LEU A 91 0.22 4.27 2.33
C LEU A 91 -0.07 5.76 2.41
N LEU A 92 0.60 6.57 1.56
CA LEU A 92 0.55 8.03 1.66
C LEU A 92 -0.85 8.61 1.56
N ASP A 93 -1.67 8.07 0.68
CA ASP A 93 -2.98 8.65 0.40
C ASP A 93 -4.07 8.20 1.38
N HIS A 94 -3.77 7.24 2.23
CA HIS A 94 -4.74 6.81 3.23
C HIS A 94 -4.79 7.83 4.38
N PRO A 95 -5.98 8.32 4.77
CA PRO A 95 -6.08 9.41 5.74
C PRO A 95 -5.50 9.09 7.12
N THR A 96 -5.54 7.85 7.55
CA THR A 96 -5.00 7.45 8.85
C THR A 96 -3.59 6.87 8.73
N ALA A 97 -3.40 5.95 7.78
CA ALA A 97 -2.11 5.29 7.59
C ALA A 97 -1.01 6.25 7.13
N GLY A 98 -1.39 7.28 6.38
CA GLY A 98 -0.42 8.27 5.90
C GLY A 98 0.10 9.22 6.98
N LYS A 99 -0.56 9.32 8.12
CA LYS A 99 -0.14 10.25 9.19
C LYS A 99 1.28 10.03 9.70
N PRO A 100 1.73 8.80 9.99
CA PRO A 100 3.12 8.59 10.40
C PRO A 100 4.15 9.00 9.34
N LEU A 101 3.73 9.13 8.09
CA LEU A 101 4.61 9.49 6.96
C LEU A 101 4.62 10.99 6.69
N ALA A 102 3.89 11.79 7.45
CA ALA A 102 3.73 13.21 7.19
C ALA A 102 4.79 14.10 7.89
N GLY A 103 5.72 13.53 8.64
CA GLY A 103 6.77 14.29 9.29
C GLY A 103 7.81 14.80 8.29
N GLU A 104 8.39 15.96 8.56
CA GLU A 104 9.36 16.59 7.66
C GLU A 104 10.55 15.69 7.35
N GLU A 105 11.11 15.03 8.38
CA GLU A 105 12.23 14.11 8.18
C GLU A 105 11.86 12.89 7.35
N VAL A 106 10.63 12.40 7.53
CA VAL A 106 10.13 11.25 6.79
C VAL A 106 9.89 11.63 5.32
N GLU A 107 9.34 12.81 5.09
CA GLU A 107 9.13 13.30 3.73
C GLU A 107 10.44 13.49 2.99
N GLU A 108 11.47 13.99 3.68
CA GLU A 108 12.82 14.11 3.11
C GLU A 108 13.38 12.74 2.73
N ALA A 109 13.19 11.74 3.59
CA ALA A 109 13.62 10.38 3.31
C ALA A 109 12.93 9.82 2.05
N TYR A 110 11.65 10.11 1.88
CA TYR A 110 10.92 9.69 0.69
C TYR A 110 11.43 10.37 -0.57
N ASP A 111 11.67 11.68 -0.50
CA ASP A 111 12.19 12.45 -1.64
C ASP A 111 13.56 11.91 -2.08
N ASP A 112 14.43 11.61 -1.12
CA ASP A 112 15.75 11.05 -1.41
C ASP A 112 15.65 9.63 -2.00
N LEU A 113 14.65 8.87 -1.59
CA LEU A 113 14.39 7.54 -2.18
C LEU A 113 13.98 7.65 -3.63
N VAL A 114 13.08 8.58 -3.94
CA VAL A 114 12.60 8.83 -5.31
C VAL A 114 13.74 9.32 -6.21
N GLU A 115 14.64 10.13 -5.65
CA GLU A 115 15.81 10.66 -6.37
C GLU A 115 16.95 9.64 -6.48
N GLU A 116 16.75 8.43 -5.94
CA GLU A 116 17.73 7.34 -5.99
C GLU A 116 19.05 7.72 -5.32
N GLU A 117 18.98 8.39 -4.17
CA GLU A 117 20.17 8.79 -3.42
C GLU A 117 21.01 7.57 -3.05
N PRO A 118 22.37 7.62 -3.29
CA PRO A 118 23.22 6.51 -2.90
C PRO A 118 23.21 6.28 -1.37
N GLU A 119 23.31 5.01 -0.98
CA GLU A 119 23.33 4.62 0.44
C GLU A 119 22.07 5.05 1.20
N TRP A 120 20.92 5.03 0.52
CA TRP A 120 19.65 5.44 1.12
C TRP A 120 19.34 4.69 2.43
N PHE A 121 19.53 3.37 2.44
CA PHE A 121 19.25 2.57 3.65
C PHE A 121 20.15 2.96 4.81
N ALA A 122 21.42 3.25 4.55
CA ALA A 122 22.32 3.68 5.59
C ALA A 122 21.94 5.04 6.16
N ASN A 123 21.50 5.96 5.31
CA ASN A 123 21.18 7.33 5.72
C ASN A 123 19.77 7.49 6.27
N HIS A 124 18.79 6.76 5.71
CA HIS A 124 17.37 6.97 6.01
C HIS A 124 16.63 5.71 6.45
N GLY A 125 17.25 4.55 6.33
CA GLY A 125 16.55 3.27 6.48
C GLY A 125 15.87 3.08 7.82
N GLU A 126 16.52 3.42 8.92
CA GLU A 126 15.94 3.20 10.25
C GLU A 126 14.74 4.12 10.51
N LEU A 127 14.85 5.38 10.16
CA LEU A 127 13.74 6.33 10.28
C LEU A 127 12.56 5.90 9.42
N ALA A 128 12.82 5.56 8.16
CA ALA A 128 11.80 5.13 7.23
C ALA A 128 11.13 3.82 7.69
N ARG A 129 11.93 2.88 8.16
CA ARG A 129 11.42 1.60 8.64
C ARG A 129 10.42 1.79 9.77
N LYS A 130 10.74 2.62 10.75
CA LYS A 130 9.86 2.90 11.88
C LYS A 130 8.56 3.57 11.44
N ALA A 131 8.67 4.55 10.55
CA ALA A 131 7.51 5.27 10.04
C ALA A 131 6.60 4.34 9.23
N LEU A 132 7.18 3.52 8.35
CA LEU A 132 6.42 2.57 7.55
C LEU A 132 5.76 1.50 8.42
N ALA A 133 6.46 0.99 9.43
CA ALA A 133 5.90 0.00 10.33
C ALA A 133 4.67 0.57 11.07
N SER A 134 4.75 1.81 11.51
CA SER A 134 3.62 2.48 12.16
C SER A 134 2.46 2.66 11.18
N SER A 135 2.77 3.11 9.96
CA SER A 135 1.79 3.31 8.90
C SER A 135 1.06 2.00 8.56
N VAL A 136 1.81 0.90 8.40
CA VAL A 136 1.22 -0.40 8.11
C VAL A 136 0.31 -0.88 9.23
N ARG A 137 0.67 -0.63 10.49
CA ARG A 137 -0.21 -0.97 11.62
C ARG A 137 -1.54 -0.24 11.52
N HIS A 138 -1.52 1.04 11.16
CA HIS A 138 -2.74 1.81 10.97
C HIS A 138 -3.55 1.29 9.78
N LEU A 139 -2.88 0.93 8.69
CA LEU A 139 -3.55 0.36 7.52
C LEU A 139 -4.27 -0.94 7.87
N ARG A 140 -3.60 -1.84 8.60
CA ARG A 140 -4.22 -3.12 9.01
C ARG A 140 -5.49 -2.90 9.82
N LYS A 141 -5.49 -1.91 10.70
CA LYS A 141 -6.68 -1.57 11.49
C LYS A 141 -7.81 -1.02 10.62
N ALA A 142 -7.48 -0.48 9.47
CA ALA A 142 -8.47 0.06 8.53
C ALA A 142 -9.02 -0.99 7.57
N PHE A 143 -8.52 -2.23 7.59
CA PHE A 143 -9.02 -3.28 6.74
C PHE A 143 -10.47 -3.62 7.07
N ALA A 144 -11.29 -3.75 6.04
CA ALA A 144 -12.67 -4.19 6.14
C ALA A 144 -12.83 -5.44 5.27
N PRO A 145 -12.62 -6.64 5.85
CA PRO A 145 -12.72 -7.87 5.08
C PRO A 145 -14.14 -8.05 4.53
N GLN A 146 -14.21 -8.38 3.25
CA GLN A 146 -15.47 -8.60 2.56
C GLN A 146 -15.67 -10.10 2.33
N GLY A 147 -16.92 -10.47 2.14
CA GLY A 147 -17.27 -11.83 1.76
C GLY A 147 -16.85 -12.14 0.33
N VAL A 148 -16.94 -13.39 -0.05
CA VAL A 148 -16.63 -13.86 -1.40
C VAL A 148 -17.68 -13.39 -2.39
#